data_1bf99930a8de7e199aabdbda4dc8ea41
#
_entry.id   1bf99930a8de7e199aabdbda4dc8ea41
#
_cell.length_a   1.000
_cell.length_b   1.000
_cell.length_c   1.000
_cell.angle_alpha   90.00
_cell.angle_beta   90.00
_cell.angle_gamma   90.00
#
_symmetry.space_group_name_H-M   'P 1'
#
loop_
_entity.id
_entity.type
_entity.pdbx_description
1 polymer ?
#
loop_
_entity_poly.entity_id
_entity_poly.type
_entity_poly.pdbx_seq_one_letter_code
_entity_poly.pdbx_strand_id
1 'polypeptide(L)'
;SDQAIEEVVQALHESKGRRVFVYLDDRVVACLVLGERLRVGVDQIWATLDALEIRSHILTGDPFPELTLPPGVQIEQGLSSADKVERVRDSAGAGESPLFVGDGINDVAAMLQASASIAMHAGAGLARSVAMGQLSDDQIEVIPRAVSLSRAILRKLRGNLLYAFVYNLIGMALAAAGLLHPVAAALIMLVSSFWVTARALSGHPRI
;
A
#
# COMPACT_ATOMS: atom_id res chain seq x y z
N SER A 1 17.03 47.17 -9.96
CA SER A 1 16.98 47.63 -11.35
C SER A 1 15.90 46.81 -12.05
N ASP A 2 15.15 47.45 -12.93
CA ASP A 2 14.00 46.82 -13.65
C ASP A 2 14.42 45.57 -14.40
N GLN A 3 15.66 45.50 -14.86
CA GLN A 3 16.22 44.37 -15.59
C GLN A 3 16.33 43.10 -14.74
N ALA A 4 16.66 43.22 -13.43
CA ALA A 4 16.70 42.11 -12.52
C ALA A 4 15.29 41.56 -12.16
N ILE A 5 14.28 42.45 -12.21
CA ILE A 5 12.88 42.06 -12.02
C ILE A 5 12.36 41.30 -13.24
N GLU A 6 12.69 41.76 -14.45
CA GLU A 6 12.33 41.07 -15.69
C GLU A 6 12.96 39.68 -15.78
N GLU A 7 14.25 39.54 -15.45
CA GLU A 7 14.92 38.26 -15.43
C GLU A 7 14.27 37.28 -14.45
N VAL A 8 13.88 37.75 -13.25
CA VAL A 8 13.18 36.94 -12.26
C VAL A 8 11.77 36.56 -12.72
N VAL A 9 11.04 37.50 -13.34
CA VAL A 9 9.71 37.23 -13.87
C VAL A 9 9.77 36.23 -15.02
N GLN A 10 10.77 36.36 -15.90
CA GLN A 10 10.97 35.41 -17.00
C GLN A 10 11.37 34.03 -16.50
N ALA A 11 12.30 33.94 -15.55
CA ALA A 11 12.67 32.67 -14.90
C ALA A 11 11.47 32.01 -14.18
N LEU A 12 10.59 32.82 -13.60
CA LEU A 12 9.34 32.34 -12.99
C LEU A 12 8.33 31.83 -14.03
N HIS A 13 8.27 32.44 -15.23
CA HIS A 13 7.39 31.94 -16.27
C HIS A 13 7.88 30.63 -16.89
N GLU A 14 9.18 30.45 -16.96
CA GLU A 14 9.82 29.23 -17.50
C GLU A 14 9.88 28.10 -16.46
N SER A 15 9.83 28.44 -15.17
CA SER A 15 9.84 27.44 -14.11
C SER A 15 8.49 26.79 -13.95
N LYS A 16 8.48 25.48 -14.05
CA LYS A 16 7.35 24.64 -13.74
C LYS A 16 7.42 24.24 -12.25
N GLY A 17 6.26 24.17 -11.59
CA GLY A 17 6.16 23.83 -10.17
C GLY A 17 5.24 24.77 -9.39
N ARG A 18 5.01 24.41 -8.12
CA ARG A 18 4.16 25.18 -7.20
C ARG A 18 4.91 26.42 -6.74
N ARG A 19 4.33 27.60 -6.99
CA ARG A 19 4.91 28.88 -6.59
C ARG A 19 4.42 29.31 -5.21
N VAL A 20 5.35 29.69 -4.35
CA VAL A 20 5.08 30.26 -3.02
C VAL A 20 5.69 31.64 -2.97
N PHE A 21 4.86 32.67 -2.84
CA PHE A 21 5.30 34.05 -2.75
C PHE A 21 5.49 34.44 -1.28
N VAL A 22 6.61 35.08 -1.00
CA VAL A 22 6.92 35.65 0.31
C VAL A 22 6.65 37.14 0.27
N TYR A 23 5.84 37.61 1.19
CA TYR A 23 5.48 39.03 1.33
C TYR A 23 6.14 39.63 2.55
N LEU A 24 6.62 40.87 2.40
CA LEU A 24 7.05 41.73 3.48
C LEU A 24 6.41 43.12 3.26
N ASP A 25 5.66 43.60 4.23
CA ASP A 25 4.93 44.90 4.16
C ASP A 25 4.13 45.05 2.83
N ASP A 26 3.32 44.05 2.50
CA ASP A 26 2.49 43.96 1.28
C ASP A 26 3.27 43.94 -0.06
N ARG A 27 4.58 43.78 0.00
CA ARG A 27 5.43 43.63 -1.20
C ARG A 27 5.95 42.21 -1.32
N VAL A 28 5.90 41.67 -2.53
CA VAL A 28 6.55 40.38 -2.83
C VAL A 28 8.07 40.59 -2.77
N VAL A 29 8.73 39.92 -1.84
CA VAL A 29 10.19 39.99 -1.67
C VAL A 29 10.92 38.76 -2.18
N ALA A 30 10.22 37.63 -2.30
CA ALA A 30 10.76 36.39 -2.84
C ALA A 30 9.66 35.54 -3.44
N CYS A 31 10.04 34.68 -4.38
CA CYS A 31 9.21 33.60 -4.88
C CYS A 31 10.02 32.30 -4.80
N LEU A 32 9.43 31.29 -4.18
CA LEU A 32 9.98 29.95 -4.11
C LEU A 32 9.23 29.09 -5.13
N VAL A 33 9.95 28.38 -5.96
CA VAL A 33 9.38 27.37 -6.86
C VAL A 33 9.66 25.99 -6.28
N LEU A 34 8.61 25.31 -5.90
CA LEU A 34 8.67 23.97 -5.29
C LEU A 34 8.30 22.95 -6.37
N GLY A 35 9.23 22.05 -6.69
CA GLY A 35 9.01 20.93 -7.57
C GLY A 35 8.84 19.64 -6.77
N GLU A 36 8.00 18.75 -7.26
CA GLU A 36 7.90 17.39 -6.72
C GLU A 36 9.01 16.53 -7.32
N ARG A 37 9.60 15.69 -6.51
CA ARG A 37 10.61 14.73 -6.94
C ARG A 37 10.23 13.34 -6.46
N LEU A 38 10.25 12.38 -7.37
CA LEU A 38 10.09 10.98 -7.01
C LEU A 38 11.22 10.53 -6.09
N ARG A 39 10.88 9.72 -5.10
CA ARG A 39 11.86 9.11 -4.21
C ARG A 39 12.76 8.17 -5.01
N VAL A 40 14.01 8.07 -4.61
CA VAL A 40 14.96 7.12 -5.20
C VAL A 40 14.44 5.70 -5.02
N GLY A 41 14.51 4.89 -6.07
CA GLY A 41 14.07 3.48 -6.02
C GLY A 41 12.59 3.24 -6.39
N VAL A 42 11.79 4.30 -6.57
CA VAL A 42 10.36 4.17 -6.93
C VAL A 42 10.15 3.37 -8.22
N ASP A 43 11.01 3.54 -9.22
CA ASP A 43 10.92 2.79 -10.48
C ASP A 43 11.02 1.28 -10.28
N GLN A 44 11.91 0.85 -9.36
CA GLN A 44 12.05 -0.56 -9.01
C GLN A 44 10.83 -1.10 -8.26
N ILE A 45 10.17 -0.25 -7.47
CA ILE A 45 8.94 -0.60 -6.77
C ILE A 45 7.82 -0.84 -7.77
N TRP A 46 7.62 0.06 -8.72
CA TRP A 46 6.61 -0.10 -9.77
C TRP A 46 6.85 -1.36 -10.60
N ALA A 47 8.09 -1.61 -11.02
CA ALA A 47 8.43 -2.84 -11.73
C ALA A 47 8.13 -4.10 -10.89
N THR A 48 8.37 -4.04 -9.57
CA THR A 48 8.08 -5.16 -8.67
C THR A 48 6.57 -5.34 -8.47
N LEU A 49 5.81 -4.24 -8.36
CA LEU A 49 4.35 -4.30 -8.23
C LEU A 49 3.70 -4.83 -9.49
N ASP A 50 4.17 -4.41 -10.66
CA ASP A 50 3.73 -4.92 -11.97
C ASP A 50 3.99 -6.43 -12.10
N ALA A 51 5.18 -6.89 -11.74
CA ALA A 51 5.51 -8.32 -11.69
C ALA A 51 4.64 -9.12 -10.70
N LEU A 52 4.05 -8.46 -9.71
CA LEU A 52 3.07 -9.03 -8.78
C LEU A 52 1.62 -8.88 -9.27
N GLU A 53 1.42 -8.40 -10.50
CA GLU A 53 0.11 -8.11 -11.09
C GLU A 53 -0.71 -7.11 -10.24
N ILE A 54 -0.04 -6.08 -9.71
CA ILE A 54 -0.64 -5.02 -8.91
C ILE A 54 -0.63 -3.74 -9.72
N ARG A 55 -1.80 -3.21 -10.01
CA ARG A 55 -1.95 -1.90 -10.66
C ARG A 55 -1.57 -0.79 -9.69
N SER A 56 -0.81 0.18 -10.19
CA SER A 56 -0.36 1.32 -9.41
C SER A 56 -1.04 2.60 -9.89
N HIS A 57 -1.61 3.33 -8.95
CA HIS A 57 -2.26 4.61 -9.19
C HIS A 57 -1.65 5.67 -8.28
N ILE A 58 -1.38 6.85 -8.84
CA ILE A 58 -0.96 8.03 -8.09
C ILE A 58 -2.14 8.98 -8.01
N LEU A 59 -2.55 9.34 -6.80
CA LEU A 59 -3.61 10.31 -6.53
C LEU A 59 -2.99 11.57 -5.92
N THR A 60 -2.83 12.63 -6.70
CA THR A 60 -2.19 13.86 -6.24
C THR A 60 -3.15 15.05 -6.25
N GLY A 61 -3.00 15.91 -5.26
CA GLY A 61 -3.69 17.21 -5.23
C GLY A 61 -2.99 18.28 -6.09
N ASP A 62 -1.78 18.02 -6.58
CA ASP A 62 -1.12 18.92 -7.50
C ASP A 62 -1.80 18.82 -8.87
N PRO A 63 -2.28 19.95 -9.43
CA PRO A 63 -2.90 19.95 -10.75
C PRO A 63 -1.89 19.81 -11.91
N PHE A 64 -0.60 20.00 -11.66
CA PHE A 64 0.45 19.98 -12.68
C PHE A 64 1.72 19.24 -12.20
N PRO A 65 1.63 17.98 -11.76
CA PRO A 65 2.79 17.25 -11.31
C PRO A 65 3.72 16.94 -12.49
N GLU A 66 4.99 17.30 -12.36
CA GLU A 66 6.02 17.00 -13.35
C GLU A 66 6.68 15.64 -13.05
N LEU A 67 5.92 14.57 -13.23
CA LEU A 67 6.40 13.23 -12.97
C LEU A 67 6.54 12.46 -14.28
N THR A 68 7.73 11.91 -14.51
CA THR A 68 7.93 10.91 -15.57
C THR A 68 7.58 9.54 -14.97
N LEU A 69 6.49 8.94 -15.45
CA LEU A 69 5.99 7.67 -14.95
C LEU A 69 6.27 6.54 -15.94
N PRO A 70 6.58 5.34 -15.46
CA PRO A 70 6.71 4.18 -16.32
C PRO A 70 5.36 3.74 -16.89
N PRO A 71 5.35 2.99 -18.02
CA PRO A 71 4.13 2.44 -18.57
C PRO A 71 3.35 1.61 -17.53
N GLY A 72 2.03 1.77 -17.49
CA GLY A 72 1.16 1.03 -16.57
C GLY A 72 0.88 1.71 -15.23
N VAL A 73 1.62 2.76 -14.86
CA VAL A 73 1.29 3.59 -13.69
C VAL A 73 0.35 4.70 -14.12
N GLN A 74 -0.81 4.79 -13.48
CA GLN A 74 -1.80 5.83 -13.76
C GLN A 74 -1.65 6.98 -12.76
N ILE A 75 -1.91 8.20 -13.20
CA ILE A 75 -1.91 9.39 -12.36
C ILE A 75 -3.21 10.17 -12.52
N GLU A 76 -3.79 10.57 -11.42
CA GLU A 76 -4.92 11.49 -11.34
C GLU A 76 -4.49 12.72 -10.55
N GLN A 77 -4.71 13.88 -11.15
CA GLN A 77 -4.16 15.17 -10.73
C GLN A 77 -5.26 16.09 -10.21
N GLY A 78 -4.90 17.08 -9.41
CA GLY A 78 -5.82 18.09 -8.90
C GLY A 78 -6.91 17.56 -7.97
N LEU A 79 -6.70 16.40 -7.38
CA LEU A 79 -7.69 15.76 -6.53
C LEU A 79 -7.78 16.41 -5.15
N SER A 80 -8.98 16.71 -4.71
CA SER A 80 -9.26 17.02 -3.31
C SER A 80 -9.19 15.76 -2.43
N SER A 81 -9.19 15.94 -1.12
CA SER A 81 -9.27 14.79 -0.18
C SER A 81 -10.54 13.97 -0.39
N ALA A 82 -11.67 14.61 -0.75
CA ALA A 82 -12.93 13.93 -1.04
C ALA A 82 -12.83 13.07 -2.31
N ASP A 83 -12.22 13.59 -3.36
CA ASP A 83 -12.03 12.87 -4.62
C ASP A 83 -11.16 11.62 -4.43
N LYS A 84 -10.11 11.72 -3.60
CA LYS A 84 -9.28 10.55 -3.24
C LYS A 84 -10.08 9.47 -2.53
N VAL A 85 -10.98 9.85 -1.61
CA VAL A 85 -11.88 8.93 -0.90
C VAL A 85 -12.81 8.22 -1.89
N GLU A 86 -13.40 8.98 -2.82
CA GLU A 86 -14.31 8.45 -3.84
C GLU A 86 -13.58 7.43 -4.73
N ARG A 87 -12.37 7.75 -5.19
CA ARG A 87 -11.54 6.84 -5.99
C ARG A 87 -11.22 5.52 -5.30
N VAL A 88 -10.86 5.60 -4.02
CA VAL A 88 -10.60 4.39 -3.21
C VAL A 88 -11.88 3.58 -3.03
N ARG A 89 -13.02 4.24 -2.82
CA ARG A 89 -14.33 3.59 -2.69
C ARG A 89 -14.76 2.90 -3.99
N ASP A 90 -14.58 3.57 -5.13
CA ASP A 90 -14.92 3.03 -6.45
C ASP A 90 -14.11 1.77 -6.75
N SER A 91 -12.81 1.80 -6.46
CA SER A 91 -11.93 0.63 -6.61
C SER A 91 -12.40 -0.54 -5.73
N ALA A 92 -12.75 -0.27 -4.48
CA ALA A 92 -13.30 -1.29 -3.58
C ALA A 92 -14.68 -1.80 -4.06
N GLY A 93 -15.53 -0.92 -4.58
CA GLY A 93 -16.84 -1.25 -5.16
C GLY A 93 -16.73 -2.10 -6.43
N ALA A 94 -15.65 -1.96 -7.18
CA ALA A 94 -15.33 -2.81 -8.33
C ALA A 94 -14.81 -4.20 -7.94
N GLY A 95 -14.74 -4.52 -6.65
CA GLY A 95 -14.26 -5.81 -6.13
C GLY A 95 -12.74 -5.89 -5.99
N GLU A 96 -12.05 -4.77 -6.09
CA GLU A 96 -10.61 -4.68 -5.83
C GLU A 96 -10.34 -4.54 -4.33
N SER A 97 -9.09 -4.78 -3.96
CA SER A 97 -8.64 -4.59 -2.57
C SER A 97 -7.55 -3.50 -2.54
N PRO A 98 -7.92 -2.21 -2.56
CA PRO A 98 -6.97 -1.12 -2.63
C PRO A 98 -6.11 -1.06 -1.38
N LEU A 99 -4.79 -0.96 -1.58
CA LEU A 99 -3.80 -0.58 -0.58
C LEU A 99 -3.48 0.90 -0.78
N PHE A 100 -3.81 1.74 0.19
CA PHE A 100 -3.51 3.16 0.15
C PHE A 100 -2.21 3.46 0.90
N VAL A 101 -1.32 4.21 0.26
CA VAL A 101 -0.05 4.66 0.87
C VAL A 101 -0.03 6.19 0.84
N GLY A 102 0.13 6.81 1.98
CA GLY A 102 0.12 8.27 2.06
C GLY A 102 0.84 8.80 3.30
N ASP A 103 1.03 10.10 3.37
CA ASP A 103 1.75 10.79 4.45
C ASP A 103 0.98 11.96 5.06
N GLY A 104 -0.06 12.44 4.42
CA GLY A 104 -0.76 13.66 4.75
C GLY A 104 -1.97 13.46 5.67
N ILE A 105 -2.32 14.53 6.38
CA ILE A 105 -3.60 14.63 7.10
C ILE A 105 -4.77 14.50 6.12
N ASN A 106 -4.59 15.02 4.91
CA ASN A 106 -5.59 14.99 3.82
C ASN A 106 -5.87 13.58 3.29
N ASP A 107 -4.99 12.63 3.57
CA ASP A 107 -5.09 11.24 3.11
C ASP A 107 -5.78 10.32 4.12
N VAL A 108 -6.00 10.79 5.35
CA VAL A 108 -6.60 10.02 6.47
C VAL A 108 -7.94 9.39 6.07
N ALA A 109 -8.80 10.15 5.43
CA ALA A 109 -10.11 9.65 5.04
C ALA A 109 -10.02 8.56 3.94
N ALA A 110 -9.10 8.70 3.00
CA ALA A 110 -8.83 7.69 1.98
C ALA A 110 -8.17 6.44 2.58
N MET A 111 -7.26 6.60 3.56
CA MET A 111 -6.67 5.48 4.30
C MET A 111 -7.71 4.64 5.04
N LEU A 112 -8.69 5.29 5.67
CA LEU A 112 -9.79 4.61 6.38
C LEU A 112 -10.76 3.88 5.43
N GLN A 113 -10.88 4.36 4.20
CA GLN A 113 -11.73 3.76 3.17
C GLN A 113 -11.07 2.57 2.46
N ALA A 114 -9.74 2.52 2.43
CA ALA A 114 -8.98 1.48 1.76
C ALA A 114 -9.07 0.13 2.48
N SER A 115 -8.91 -0.97 1.73
CA SER A 115 -8.86 -2.34 2.30
C SER A 115 -7.63 -2.54 3.20
N ALA A 116 -6.55 -1.83 2.90
CA ALA A 116 -5.37 -1.73 3.74
C ALA A 116 -4.73 -0.35 3.55
N SER A 117 -4.02 0.14 4.57
CA SER A 117 -3.34 1.43 4.49
C SER A 117 -1.99 1.42 5.18
N ILE A 118 -1.04 2.15 4.59
CA ILE A 118 0.32 2.33 5.11
C ILE A 118 0.62 3.83 5.19
N ALA A 119 1.00 4.29 6.38
CA ALA A 119 1.53 5.63 6.57
C ALA A 119 3.04 5.66 6.30
N MET A 120 3.49 6.69 5.59
CA MET A 120 4.91 6.96 5.38
C MET A 120 5.58 7.37 6.70
N HIS A 121 6.91 7.14 6.81
CA HIS A 121 7.68 7.48 8.02
C HIS A 121 7.55 8.97 8.39
N ALA A 122 7.71 9.86 7.43
CA ALA A 122 7.58 11.30 7.61
C ALA A 122 6.14 11.80 7.69
N GLY A 123 5.17 10.89 7.68
CA GLY A 123 3.74 11.22 7.66
C GLY A 123 3.26 11.91 8.93
N ALA A 124 2.19 12.68 8.79
CA ALA A 124 1.53 13.35 9.90
C ALA A 124 1.10 12.36 10.99
N GLY A 125 1.18 12.77 12.25
CA GLY A 125 0.83 11.93 13.40
C GLY A 125 -0.56 11.31 13.30
N LEU A 126 -1.53 12.04 12.75
CA LEU A 126 -2.89 11.54 12.54
C LEU A 126 -2.92 10.43 11.47
N ALA A 127 -2.24 10.58 10.33
CA ALA A 127 -2.15 9.55 9.31
C ALA A 127 -1.53 8.25 9.88
N ARG A 128 -0.47 8.40 10.69
CA ARG A 128 0.18 7.27 11.37
C ARG A 128 -0.71 6.57 12.40
N SER A 129 -1.63 7.30 13.06
CA SER A 129 -2.53 6.72 14.07
C SER A 129 -3.70 5.92 13.46
N VAL A 130 -4.08 6.21 12.22
CA VAL A 130 -5.22 5.56 11.55
C VAL A 130 -4.79 4.47 10.55
N ALA A 131 -3.55 4.52 10.06
CA ALA A 131 -3.03 3.54 9.12
C ALA A 131 -2.90 2.15 9.77
N MET A 132 -3.19 1.11 9.01
CA MET A 132 -3.03 -0.29 9.47
C MET A 132 -1.57 -0.68 9.62
N GLY A 133 -0.69 -0.05 8.86
CA GLY A 133 0.76 -0.20 8.96
C GLY A 133 1.46 1.14 8.82
N GLN A 134 2.70 1.22 9.31
CA GLN A 134 3.53 2.41 9.13
C GLN A 134 4.95 2.00 8.79
N LEU A 135 5.58 2.76 7.93
CA LEU A 135 7.00 2.59 7.63
C LEU A 135 7.83 3.16 8.79
N SER A 136 8.80 2.39 9.26
CA SER A 136 9.73 2.82 10.33
C SER A 136 10.77 3.80 9.82
N ASP A 137 11.03 3.77 8.53
CA ASP A 137 11.97 4.62 7.80
C ASP A 137 11.42 4.94 6.41
N ASP A 138 12.22 5.59 5.59
CA ASP A 138 11.82 5.99 4.23
C ASP A 138 12.01 4.87 3.17
N GLN A 139 12.22 3.62 3.60
CA GLN A 139 12.41 2.47 2.70
C GLN A 139 11.07 2.00 2.12
N ILE A 140 10.66 2.63 1.04
CA ILE A 140 9.40 2.28 0.35
C ILE A 140 9.45 0.91 -0.35
N GLU A 141 10.63 0.33 -0.56
CA GLU A 141 10.86 -1.02 -1.10
C GLU A 141 10.28 -2.13 -0.21
N VAL A 142 10.01 -1.82 1.05
CA VAL A 142 9.34 -2.75 1.98
C VAL A 142 7.89 -3.02 1.55
N ILE A 143 7.23 -2.08 0.86
CA ILE A 143 5.82 -2.20 0.46
C ILE A 143 5.56 -3.43 -0.42
N PRO A 144 6.20 -3.61 -1.58
CA PRO A 144 5.99 -4.80 -2.41
C PRO A 144 6.42 -6.10 -1.70
N ARG A 145 7.43 -6.04 -0.83
CA ARG A 145 7.82 -7.19 0.01
C ARG A 145 6.72 -7.56 0.99
N ALA A 146 6.13 -6.60 1.67
CA ALA A 146 5.01 -6.82 2.60
C ALA A 146 3.80 -7.45 1.89
N VAL A 147 3.48 -7.00 0.67
CA VAL A 147 2.40 -7.57 -0.13
C VAL A 147 2.71 -9.00 -0.54
N SER A 148 3.92 -9.28 -1.02
CA SER A 148 4.33 -10.63 -1.41
C SER A 148 4.32 -11.60 -0.22
N LEU A 149 4.79 -11.16 0.93
CA LEU A 149 4.76 -11.90 2.19
C LEU A 149 3.33 -12.21 2.63
N SER A 150 2.45 -11.21 2.60
CA SER A 150 1.03 -11.36 2.93
C SER A 150 0.36 -12.41 2.04
N ARG A 151 0.60 -12.36 0.72
CA ARG A 151 0.09 -13.36 -0.23
C ARG A 151 0.64 -14.77 0.06
N ALA A 152 1.91 -14.89 0.44
CA ALA A 152 2.51 -16.16 0.80
C ALA A 152 1.90 -16.76 2.08
N ILE A 153 1.68 -15.92 3.10
CA ILE A 153 1.03 -16.30 4.35
C ILE A 153 -0.41 -16.76 4.09
N LEU A 154 -1.19 -16.02 3.31
CA LEU A 154 -2.56 -16.39 2.97
C LEU A 154 -2.65 -17.71 2.22
N ARG A 155 -1.76 -17.96 1.25
CA ARG A 155 -1.71 -19.25 0.54
C ARG A 155 -1.42 -20.41 1.50
N LYS A 156 -0.48 -20.22 2.42
CA LYS A 156 -0.14 -21.23 3.43
C LYS A 156 -1.31 -21.47 4.38
N LEU A 157 -1.96 -20.42 4.85
CA LEU A 157 -3.13 -20.49 5.73
C LEU A 157 -4.28 -21.26 5.07
N ARG A 158 -4.64 -20.89 3.83
CA ARG A 158 -5.68 -21.57 3.06
C ARG A 158 -5.36 -23.05 2.83
N GLY A 159 -4.10 -23.37 2.51
CA GLY A 159 -3.66 -24.75 2.36
C GLY A 159 -3.75 -25.57 3.66
N ASN A 160 -3.38 -25.00 4.79
CA ASN A 160 -3.50 -25.66 6.08
C ASN A 160 -4.98 -25.84 6.48
N LEU A 161 -5.82 -24.86 6.23
CA LEU A 161 -7.25 -24.94 6.52
C LEU A 161 -7.94 -25.99 5.65
N LEU A 162 -7.63 -26.01 4.36
CA LEU A 162 -8.17 -27.05 3.45
C LEU A 162 -7.72 -28.45 3.88
N TYR A 163 -6.45 -28.64 4.22
CA TYR A 163 -5.96 -29.90 4.72
C TYR A 163 -6.70 -30.32 5.98
N ALA A 164 -6.85 -29.42 6.96
CA ALA A 164 -7.58 -29.67 8.20
C ALA A 164 -9.03 -30.06 7.95
N PHE A 165 -9.70 -29.36 7.03
CA PHE A 165 -11.08 -29.67 6.64
C PHE A 165 -11.22 -31.06 6.03
N VAL A 166 -10.35 -31.40 5.07
CA VAL A 166 -10.40 -32.68 4.33
C VAL A 166 -10.17 -33.86 5.26
N TYR A 167 -9.12 -33.83 6.09
CA TYR A 167 -8.87 -34.97 6.98
C TYR A 167 -9.96 -35.15 8.05
N ASN A 168 -10.53 -34.05 8.57
CA ASN A 168 -11.66 -34.13 9.50
C ASN A 168 -12.91 -34.71 8.82
N LEU A 169 -13.20 -34.30 7.58
CA LEU A 169 -14.34 -34.85 6.83
C LEU A 169 -14.19 -36.35 6.58
N ILE A 170 -13.00 -36.80 6.19
CA ILE A 170 -12.69 -38.23 6.02
C ILE A 170 -12.84 -38.99 7.35
N GLY A 171 -12.28 -38.42 8.44
CA GLY A 171 -12.40 -39.00 9.76
C GLY A 171 -13.86 -39.17 10.23
N MET A 172 -14.69 -38.16 9.99
CA MET A 172 -16.13 -38.24 10.32
C MET A 172 -16.85 -39.29 9.47
N ALA A 173 -16.57 -39.37 8.17
CA ALA A 173 -17.16 -40.38 7.32
C ALA A 173 -16.80 -41.80 7.73
N LEU A 174 -15.54 -42.07 8.08
CA LEU A 174 -15.07 -43.37 8.57
C LEU A 174 -15.69 -43.72 9.93
N ALA A 175 -15.85 -42.75 10.82
CA ALA A 175 -16.50 -42.95 12.10
C ALA A 175 -18.00 -43.27 11.94
N ALA A 176 -18.69 -42.53 11.06
CA ALA A 176 -20.11 -42.80 10.76
C ALA A 176 -20.34 -44.15 10.12
N ALA A 177 -19.39 -44.64 9.32
CA ALA A 177 -19.41 -45.98 8.72
C ALA A 177 -19.05 -47.11 9.74
N GLY A 178 -18.71 -46.78 11.00
CA GLY A 178 -18.29 -47.76 12.00
C GLY A 178 -16.90 -48.37 11.77
N LEU A 179 -16.13 -47.79 10.82
CA LEU A 179 -14.81 -48.27 10.41
C LEU A 179 -13.68 -47.73 11.27
N LEU A 180 -13.95 -46.75 12.14
CA LEU A 180 -12.93 -46.08 12.94
C LEU A 180 -13.08 -46.38 14.43
N HIS A 181 -12.09 -47.07 14.98
CA HIS A 181 -12.04 -47.32 16.42
C HIS A 181 -11.78 -45.99 17.17
N PRO A 182 -12.45 -45.68 18.30
CA PRO A 182 -12.29 -44.39 19.01
C PRO A 182 -10.85 -44.04 19.36
N VAL A 183 -10.03 -45.00 19.78
CA VAL A 183 -8.61 -44.81 20.09
C VAL A 183 -7.80 -44.43 18.85
N ALA A 184 -8.10 -45.05 17.70
CA ALA A 184 -7.45 -44.73 16.45
C ALA A 184 -7.83 -43.32 15.97
N ALA A 185 -9.08 -42.89 16.13
CA ALA A 185 -9.53 -41.53 15.85
C ALA A 185 -8.77 -40.48 16.69
N ALA A 186 -8.59 -40.74 17.99
CA ALA A 186 -7.86 -39.84 18.87
C ALA A 186 -6.38 -39.72 18.47
N LEU A 187 -5.73 -40.81 18.10
CA LEU A 187 -4.34 -40.83 17.63
C LEU A 187 -4.18 -40.08 16.31
N ILE A 188 -5.05 -40.28 15.33
CA ILE A 188 -5.05 -39.58 14.04
C ILE A 188 -5.22 -38.08 14.27
N MET A 189 -6.13 -37.67 15.16
CA MET A 189 -6.35 -36.26 15.48
C MET A 189 -5.11 -35.63 16.11
N LEU A 190 -4.43 -36.33 17.03
CA LEU A 190 -3.22 -35.85 17.69
C LEU A 190 -2.07 -35.69 16.68
N VAL A 191 -1.84 -36.70 15.84
CA VAL A 191 -0.79 -36.65 14.79
C VAL A 191 -1.07 -35.55 13.77
N SER A 192 -2.31 -35.40 13.31
CA SER A 192 -2.68 -34.38 12.34
C SER A 192 -2.55 -32.95 12.90
N SER A 193 -2.94 -32.76 14.17
CA SER A 193 -2.76 -31.46 14.85
C SER A 193 -1.28 -31.10 14.99
N PHE A 194 -0.45 -32.09 15.38
CA PHE A 194 0.99 -31.88 15.44
C PHE A 194 1.59 -31.55 14.07
N TRP A 195 1.16 -32.29 13.03
CA TRP A 195 1.62 -32.05 11.65
C TRP A 195 1.26 -30.65 11.14
N VAL A 196 0.01 -30.21 11.32
CA VAL A 196 -0.43 -28.87 10.92
C VAL A 196 0.36 -27.79 11.67
N THR A 197 0.58 -27.98 12.98
CA THR A 197 1.36 -27.05 13.80
C THR A 197 2.83 -26.99 13.35
N ALA A 198 3.46 -28.14 13.14
CA ALA A 198 4.82 -28.22 12.65
C ALA A 198 4.98 -27.58 11.28
N ARG A 199 4.03 -27.81 10.37
CA ARG A 199 3.98 -27.16 9.05
C ARG A 199 3.74 -25.66 9.13
N ALA A 200 2.96 -25.19 10.10
CA ALA A 200 2.76 -23.76 10.33
C ALA A 200 4.05 -23.08 10.79
N LEU A 201 4.81 -23.74 11.68
CA LEU A 201 6.07 -23.21 12.21
C LEU A 201 7.26 -23.33 11.23
N SER A 202 7.30 -24.37 10.40
CA SER A 202 8.45 -24.68 9.54
C SER A 202 8.60 -23.79 8.29
N GLY A 203 7.79 -22.77 8.13
CA GLY A 203 7.85 -21.89 6.97
C GLY A 203 7.91 -20.44 7.35
N HIS A 204 9.01 -20.00 7.91
CA HIS A 204 9.32 -18.58 7.90
C HIS A 204 9.70 -18.22 6.46
N PRO A 205 8.91 -17.38 5.75
CA PRO A 205 9.40 -16.82 4.52
C PRO A 205 10.62 -15.99 4.88
N ARG A 206 11.75 -16.34 4.30
CA ARG A 206 12.96 -15.51 4.42
C ARG A 206 12.63 -14.18 3.77
N ILE A 207 12.65 -13.14 4.59
CA ILE A 207 12.50 -11.75 4.19
C ILE A 207 13.76 -11.31 3.46
#